data_ad72607ba813621803fb9af61c6a415d
#
_entry.id   ad72607ba813621803fb9af61c6a415d
#
_cell.length_a   1.000
_cell.length_b   1.000
_cell.length_c   1.000
_cell.angle_alpha   90.00
_cell.angle_beta   90.00
_cell.angle_gamma   90.00
#
_symmetry.space_group_name_H-M   'P 1'
#
loop_
_entity.id
_entity.type
_entity.pdbx_description
1 polymer ?
#
loop_
_entity_poly.entity_id
_entity_poly.type
_entity_poly.pdbx_seq_one_letter_code
_entity_poly.pdbx_strand_id
1 'polypeptide(L)'
;PNKKYYMRYKHLNEHYAHQVSREILDFCKENQAGIIVLPEYDEDFSRMTMYRSGNDSPLHLSTKIRNYLKYKAWAEGILVLETRTDGLKDKCAICGGKVRRKGNEFLCENGHQGNRFLNDARNLGRKCQDSFFRRSRTK
;
A
#
# COMPACT_ATOMS: atom_id res chain seq x y z
N PRO A 1 28.44 1.28 -23.01
CA PRO A 1 29.10 0.69 -21.83
C PRO A 1 28.18 0.49 -20.64
N ASN A 2 27.14 1.33 -20.49
CA ASN A 2 26.23 1.24 -19.32
C ASN A 2 25.04 0.29 -19.51
N LYS A 3 24.79 -0.20 -20.72
CA LYS A 3 23.65 -1.08 -21.04
C LYS A 3 23.64 -2.36 -20.21
N LYS A 4 24.80 -2.96 -19.97
CA LYS A 4 24.95 -4.19 -19.16
C LYS A 4 24.52 -3.97 -17.72
N TYR A 5 24.95 -2.86 -17.11
CA TYR A 5 24.59 -2.50 -15.74
C TYR A 5 23.12 -2.15 -15.60
N TYR A 6 22.58 -1.42 -16.57
CA TYR A 6 21.15 -1.09 -16.62
C TYR A 6 20.28 -2.33 -16.70
N MET A 7 20.61 -3.28 -17.58
CA MET A 7 19.88 -4.54 -17.70
C MET A 7 19.92 -5.37 -16.42
N ARG A 8 21.10 -5.44 -15.77
CA ARG A 8 21.28 -6.13 -14.50
C ARG A 8 20.42 -5.50 -13.40
N TYR A 9 20.41 -4.18 -13.31
CA TYR A 9 19.57 -3.43 -12.37
C TYR A 9 18.08 -3.68 -12.62
N LYS A 10 17.64 -3.65 -13.86
CA LYS A 10 16.26 -3.94 -14.25
C LYS A 10 15.82 -5.35 -13.82
N HIS A 11 16.64 -6.36 -14.11
CA HIS A 11 16.34 -7.73 -13.71
C HIS A 11 16.30 -7.91 -12.18
N LEU A 12 17.18 -7.24 -11.46
CA LEU A 12 17.20 -7.25 -10.00
C LEU A 12 15.90 -6.65 -9.42
N ASN A 13 15.45 -5.53 -9.96
CA ASN A 13 14.19 -4.90 -9.56
C ASN A 13 12.96 -5.77 -9.86
N GLU A 14 12.92 -6.41 -11.01
CA GLU A 14 11.85 -7.34 -11.38
C GLU A 14 11.83 -8.55 -10.43
N HIS A 15 12.99 -9.14 -10.16
CA HIS A 15 13.12 -10.25 -9.22
C HIS A 15 12.64 -9.85 -7.82
N TYR A 16 13.07 -8.69 -7.32
CA TYR A 16 12.66 -8.17 -6.03
C TYR A 16 11.15 -7.91 -5.96
N ALA A 17 10.57 -7.31 -6.99
CA ALA A 17 9.14 -7.08 -7.06
C ALA A 17 8.32 -8.40 -7.05
N HIS A 18 8.80 -9.42 -7.72
CA HIS A 18 8.18 -10.76 -7.67
C HIS A 18 8.28 -11.39 -6.28
N GLN A 19 9.42 -11.27 -5.62
CA GLN A 19 9.64 -11.79 -4.27
C GLN A 19 8.72 -11.09 -3.27
N VAL A 20 8.69 -9.76 -3.25
CA VAL A 20 7.85 -8.98 -2.32
C VAL A 20 6.35 -9.27 -2.54
N SER A 21 5.89 -9.31 -3.78
CA SER A 21 4.49 -9.63 -4.07
C SER A 21 4.11 -11.05 -3.62
N ARG A 22 5.02 -12.02 -3.73
CA ARG A 22 4.84 -13.38 -3.21
C ARG A 22 4.74 -13.39 -1.69
N GLU A 23 5.64 -12.71 -1.01
CA GLU A 23 5.65 -12.64 0.46
C GLU A 23 4.35 -12.01 1.01
N ILE A 24 3.84 -10.97 0.35
CA ILE A 24 2.55 -10.37 0.71
C ILE A 24 1.40 -11.38 0.55
N LEU A 25 1.37 -12.14 -0.54
CA LEU A 25 0.33 -13.15 -0.77
C LEU A 25 0.41 -14.31 0.22
N ASP A 26 1.61 -14.78 0.52
CA ASP A 26 1.81 -15.84 1.51
C ASP A 26 1.33 -15.39 2.89
N PHE A 27 1.63 -14.16 3.29
CA PHE A 27 1.10 -13.55 4.51
C PHE A 27 -0.43 -13.49 4.51
N CYS A 28 -1.04 -13.09 3.39
CA CYS A 28 -2.50 -13.05 3.26
C CYS A 28 -3.13 -14.45 3.40
N LYS A 29 -2.53 -15.46 2.80
CA LYS A 29 -3.00 -16.84 2.91
C LYS A 29 -2.89 -17.38 4.34
N GLU A 30 -1.76 -17.14 5.00
CA GLU A 30 -1.53 -17.55 6.39
C GLU A 30 -2.55 -16.93 7.35
N ASN A 31 -2.99 -15.71 7.08
CA ASN A 31 -3.97 -14.97 7.86
C ASN A 31 -5.40 -15.07 7.33
N GLN A 32 -5.64 -15.91 6.32
CA GLN A 32 -6.97 -16.11 5.70
C GLN A 32 -7.61 -14.80 5.20
N ALA A 33 -6.78 -13.87 4.69
CA ALA A 33 -7.25 -12.61 4.14
C ALA A 33 -7.78 -12.81 2.72
N GLY A 34 -9.03 -12.45 2.49
CA GLY A 34 -9.67 -12.51 1.17
C GLY A 34 -9.57 -11.21 0.38
N ILE A 35 -9.15 -10.12 1.01
CA ILE A 35 -9.07 -8.79 0.41
C ILE A 35 -7.77 -8.12 0.83
N ILE A 36 -7.07 -7.55 -0.15
CA ILE A 36 -5.92 -6.66 0.06
C ILE A 36 -6.36 -5.24 -0.29
N VAL A 37 -6.19 -4.31 0.65
CA VAL A 37 -6.51 -2.90 0.43
C VAL A 37 -5.21 -2.11 0.25
N LEU A 38 -5.06 -1.48 -0.90
CA LEU A 38 -3.93 -0.63 -1.24
C LEU A 38 -4.35 0.85 -1.25
N PRO A 39 -3.44 1.77 -0.91
CA PRO A 39 -3.70 3.18 -1.09
C PRO A 39 -3.77 3.52 -2.59
N GLU A 40 -4.77 4.29 -2.98
CA GLU A 40 -4.87 4.88 -4.32
C GLU A 40 -3.90 6.06 -4.40
N TYR A 41 -3.03 6.06 -5.40
CA TYR A 41 -2.19 7.20 -5.71
C TYR A 41 -2.79 8.02 -6.84
N ASP A 42 -2.77 9.33 -6.68
CA ASP A 42 -3.11 10.27 -7.73
C ASP A 42 -2.16 10.08 -8.94
N GLU A 43 -2.71 9.99 -10.14
CA GLU A 43 -1.94 9.85 -11.37
C GLU A 43 -0.97 11.01 -11.58
N ASP A 44 -1.36 12.22 -11.20
CA ASP A 44 -0.52 13.41 -11.31
C ASP A 44 0.68 13.33 -10.37
N PHE A 45 0.49 12.86 -9.15
CA PHE A 45 1.59 12.63 -8.21
C PHE A 45 2.55 11.57 -8.72
N SER A 46 2.04 10.47 -9.24
CA SER A 46 2.83 9.39 -9.81
C SER A 46 3.64 9.88 -11.01
N ARG A 47 3.01 10.65 -11.90
CA ARG A 47 3.64 11.22 -13.10
C ARG A 47 4.73 12.24 -12.75
N MET A 48 4.47 13.15 -11.80
CA MET A 48 5.46 14.11 -11.32
C MET A 48 6.67 13.46 -10.65
N THR A 49 6.45 12.43 -9.85
CA THR A 49 7.54 11.73 -9.17
C THR A 49 8.41 10.95 -10.17
N MET A 50 7.81 10.30 -11.15
CA MET A 50 8.55 9.64 -12.24
C MET A 50 9.35 10.63 -13.09
N TYR A 51 8.80 11.79 -13.38
CA TYR A 51 9.49 12.85 -14.09
C TYR A 51 10.73 13.37 -13.33
N ARG A 52 10.61 13.56 -12.02
CA ARG A 52 11.71 14.07 -11.17
C ARG A 52 12.80 13.04 -10.90
N SER A 53 12.43 11.78 -10.74
CA SER A 53 13.33 10.71 -10.26
C SER A 53 13.73 9.72 -11.36
N GLY A 54 13.15 9.84 -12.56
CA GLY A 54 13.38 8.91 -13.66
C GLY A 54 12.83 7.50 -13.41
N ASN A 55 13.20 6.57 -14.28
CA ASN A 55 12.75 5.17 -14.23
C ASN A 55 13.30 4.37 -13.04
N ASP A 56 14.29 4.93 -12.32
CA ASP A 56 14.93 4.30 -11.17
C ASP A 56 14.30 4.71 -9.83
N SER A 57 13.17 5.41 -9.88
CA SER A 57 12.43 5.85 -8.72
C SER A 57 11.94 4.67 -7.87
N PRO A 58 12.01 4.75 -6.53
CA PRO A 58 11.34 3.81 -5.62
C PRO A 58 9.84 3.65 -5.91
N LEU A 59 9.20 4.70 -6.45
CA LEU A 59 7.81 4.65 -6.88
C LEU A 59 7.59 3.68 -8.05
N HIS A 60 8.54 3.59 -8.98
CA HIS A 60 8.48 2.66 -10.10
C HIS A 60 8.51 1.19 -9.61
N LEU A 61 9.35 0.88 -8.62
CA LEU A 61 9.37 -0.43 -7.96
C LEU A 61 8.03 -0.72 -7.26
N SER A 62 7.48 0.25 -6.54
CA SER A 62 6.17 0.14 -5.90
C SER A 62 5.05 -0.16 -6.92
N THR A 63 5.07 0.49 -8.07
CA THR A 63 4.12 0.25 -9.16
C THR A 63 4.23 -1.19 -9.70
N LYS A 64 5.44 -1.70 -9.90
CA LYS A 64 5.67 -3.09 -10.30
C LYS A 64 5.14 -4.08 -9.26
N ILE A 65 5.45 -3.87 -8.00
CA ILE A 65 4.94 -4.73 -6.90
C ILE A 65 3.42 -4.76 -6.90
N ARG A 66 2.76 -3.61 -7.05
CA ARG A 66 1.30 -3.51 -7.13
C ARG A 66 0.72 -4.28 -8.32
N ASN A 67 1.31 -4.12 -9.50
CA ASN A 67 0.85 -4.81 -10.71
C ASN A 67 1.00 -6.32 -10.57
N TYR A 68 2.13 -6.79 -10.06
CA TYR A 68 2.35 -8.22 -9.83
C TYR A 68 1.42 -8.77 -8.75
N LEU A 69 1.18 -8.00 -7.68
CA LEU A 69 0.27 -8.38 -6.62
C LEU A 69 -1.17 -8.54 -7.14
N LYS A 70 -1.64 -7.64 -8.00
CA LYS A 70 -2.99 -7.68 -8.57
C LYS A 70 -3.26 -8.98 -9.32
N TYR A 71 -2.41 -9.37 -10.29
CA TYR A 71 -2.67 -10.59 -11.05
C TYR A 71 -2.41 -11.87 -10.25
N LYS A 72 -1.40 -11.88 -9.39
CA LYS A 72 -1.12 -13.04 -8.52
C LYS A 72 -2.23 -13.25 -7.49
N ALA A 73 -2.74 -12.19 -6.89
CA ALA A 73 -3.87 -12.24 -5.96
C ALA A 73 -5.14 -12.78 -6.65
N TRP A 74 -5.42 -12.29 -7.85
CA TRP A 74 -6.53 -12.78 -8.65
C TRP A 74 -6.46 -14.30 -8.89
N ALA A 75 -5.28 -14.83 -9.24
CA ALA A 75 -5.05 -16.24 -9.44
C ALA A 75 -5.29 -17.08 -8.15
N GLU A 76 -5.10 -16.48 -6.98
CA GLU A 76 -5.30 -17.11 -5.67
C GLU A 76 -6.70 -16.85 -5.07
N GLY A 77 -7.58 -16.17 -5.80
CA GLY A 77 -8.91 -15.82 -5.32
C GLY A 77 -8.93 -14.70 -4.28
N ILE A 78 -7.88 -13.89 -4.20
CA ILE A 78 -7.77 -12.73 -3.30
C ILE A 78 -8.07 -11.45 -4.10
N LEU A 79 -9.01 -10.64 -3.61
CA LEU A 79 -9.39 -9.39 -4.23
C LEU A 79 -8.44 -8.26 -3.80
N VAL A 80 -7.96 -7.47 -4.77
CA VAL A 80 -7.16 -6.26 -4.50
C VAL A 80 -8.01 -5.03 -4.78
N LEU A 81 -8.18 -4.19 -3.77
CA LEU A 81 -8.94 -2.94 -3.83
C LEU A 81 -8.02 -1.74 -3.58
N GLU A 82 -8.30 -0.64 -4.27
CA GLU A 82 -7.61 0.63 -4.04
C GLU A 82 -8.57 1.60 -3.36
N THR A 83 -8.08 2.31 -2.34
CA THR A 83 -8.87 3.24 -1.54
C THR A 83 -8.12 4.54 -1.34
N ARG A 84 -8.82 5.67 -1.49
CA ARG A 84 -8.25 7.00 -1.27
C ARG A 84 -7.82 7.19 0.18
N THR A 85 -6.67 7.84 0.35
CA THR A 85 -6.04 8.04 1.67
C THR A 85 -6.41 9.36 2.34
N ASP A 86 -7.28 10.15 1.72
CA ASP A 86 -7.66 11.48 2.23
C ASP A 86 -8.17 11.42 3.69
N GLY A 87 -7.56 12.26 4.54
CA GLY A 87 -7.96 12.41 5.94
C GLY A 87 -7.60 11.25 6.87
N LEU A 88 -6.86 10.24 6.40
CA LEU A 88 -6.48 9.08 7.21
C LEU A 88 -5.19 9.27 8.00
N LYS A 89 -4.28 10.08 7.50
CA LYS A 89 -2.92 10.22 8.04
C LYS A 89 -2.84 10.78 9.46
N ASP A 90 -3.82 11.56 9.85
CA ASP A 90 -3.82 12.30 11.11
C ASP A 90 -4.78 11.70 12.14
N LYS A 91 -5.27 10.48 11.90
CA LYS A 91 -6.22 9.79 12.76
C LYS A 91 -5.60 8.57 13.42
N CYS A 92 -5.92 8.37 14.69
CA CYS A 92 -5.63 7.14 15.42
C CYS A 92 -6.55 6.02 14.98
N ALA A 93 -5.99 4.87 14.62
CA ALA A 93 -6.76 3.70 14.23
C ALA A 93 -7.55 3.06 15.39
N ILE A 94 -7.21 3.40 16.63
CA ILE A 94 -7.86 2.88 17.82
C ILE A 94 -9.08 3.74 18.22
N CYS A 95 -8.88 5.06 18.38
CA CYS A 95 -9.91 5.96 18.92
C CYS A 95 -10.40 7.05 17.95
N GLY A 96 -9.76 7.21 16.77
CA GLY A 96 -10.09 8.29 15.83
C GLY A 96 -9.56 9.67 16.20
N GLY A 97 -8.86 9.81 17.33
CA GLY A 97 -8.26 11.06 17.78
C GLY A 97 -7.08 11.51 16.91
N LYS A 98 -6.61 12.73 17.14
CA LYS A 98 -5.48 13.29 16.40
C LYS A 98 -4.18 12.59 16.76
N VAL A 99 -3.32 12.38 15.77
CA VAL A 99 -1.99 11.78 15.96
C VAL A 99 -0.88 12.74 15.57
N ARG A 100 0.22 12.69 16.33
CA ARG A 100 1.51 13.29 15.98
C ARG A 100 2.44 12.19 15.49
N ARG A 101 3.23 12.49 14.49
CA ARG A 101 4.18 11.56 13.89
C ARG A 101 5.60 11.96 14.23
N LYS A 102 6.41 10.98 14.64
CA LYS A 102 7.84 11.16 14.86
C LYS A 102 8.58 9.94 14.31
N GLY A 103 9.34 10.13 13.24
CA GLY A 103 10.01 9.02 12.56
C GLY A 103 9.00 7.97 12.09
N ASN A 104 9.16 6.73 12.51
CA ASN A 104 8.29 5.61 12.16
C ASN A 104 7.17 5.36 13.19
N GLU A 105 7.05 6.23 14.19
CA GLU A 105 6.08 6.08 15.27
C GLU A 105 5.00 7.15 15.23
N PHE A 106 3.89 6.89 15.89
CA PHE A 106 2.85 7.85 16.14
C PHE A 106 2.51 7.93 17.64
N LEU A 107 2.03 9.09 18.07
CA LEU A 107 1.44 9.32 19.38
C LEU A 107 0.08 10.00 19.21
N CYS A 108 -0.96 9.38 19.76
CA CYS A 108 -2.31 9.91 19.77
C CYS A 108 -2.52 10.87 20.97
N GLU A 109 -3.41 11.85 20.82
CA GLU A 109 -3.83 12.74 21.91
C GLU A 109 -4.43 12.00 23.11
N ASN A 110 -4.97 10.81 22.93
CA ASN A 110 -5.53 9.94 23.96
C ASN A 110 -4.54 8.89 24.51
N GLY A 111 -3.25 9.01 24.19
CA GLY A 111 -2.19 8.16 24.72
C GLY A 111 -1.88 6.89 23.94
N HIS A 112 -2.58 6.60 22.84
CA HIS A 112 -2.22 5.46 21.99
C HIS A 112 -0.94 5.75 21.19
N GLN A 113 -0.04 4.78 21.16
CA GLN A 113 1.24 4.90 20.45
C GLN A 113 1.60 3.60 19.72
N GLY A 114 2.44 3.69 18.70
CA GLY A 114 2.91 2.54 17.95
C GLY A 114 3.49 2.92 16.58
N ASN A 115 3.58 1.93 15.71
CA ASN A 115 4.08 2.11 14.36
C ASN A 115 3.08 2.88 13.50
N ARG A 116 3.53 3.99 12.89
CA ARG A 116 2.65 4.84 12.06
C ARG A 116 2.13 4.15 10.79
N PHE A 117 2.94 3.29 10.19
CA PHE A 117 2.54 2.59 8.96
C PHE A 117 1.44 1.56 9.23
N LEU A 118 1.53 0.88 10.37
CA LEU A 118 0.47 -0.03 10.81
C LEU A 118 -0.82 0.72 11.15
N ASN A 119 -0.70 1.89 11.76
CA ASN A 119 -1.84 2.78 12.02
C ASN A 119 -2.52 3.20 10.71
N ASP A 120 -1.75 3.65 9.73
CA ASP A 120 -2.25 4.07 8.42
C ASP A 120 -2.92 2.90 7.66
N ALA A 121 -2.32 1.72 7.71
CA ALA A 121 -2.89 0.52 7.09
C ALA A 121 -4.23 0.11 7.73
N ARG A 122 -4.33 0.17 9.03
CA ARG A 122 -5.60 -0.11 9.76
C ARG A 122 -6.69 0.90 9.41
N ASN A 123 -6.36 2.19 9.33
CA ASN A 123 -7.28 3.23 8.91
C ASN A 123 -7.77 3.02 7.48
N LEU A 124 -6.87 2.65 6.57
CA LEU A 124 -7.21 2.39 5.17
C LEU A 124 -8.15 1.18 5.04
N GLY A 125 -7.85 0.09 5.71
CA GLY A 125 -8.69 -1.10 5.73
C GLY A 125 -10.09 -0.81 6.28
N ARG A 126 -10.20 -0.06 7.37
CA ARG A 126 -11.47 0.36 7.96
C ARG A 126 -12.28 1.26 7.00
N LYS A 127 -11.65 2.23 6.37
CA LYS A 127 -12.30 3.10 5.37
C LYS A 127 -12.88 2.29 4.20
N CYS A 128 -12.13 1.33 3.71
CA CYS A 128 -12.59 0.42 2.67
C CYS A 128 -13.80 -0.40 3.14
N GLN A 129 -13.72 -0.99 4.32
CA GLN A 129 -14.81 -1.76 4.93
C GLN A 129 -16.08 -0.93 5.09
N ASP A 130 -15.97 0.28 5.62
CA ASP A 130 -17.11 1.18 5.81
C ASP A 130 -17.79 1.55 4.49
N SER A 131 -17.01 1.75 3.41
CA SER A 131 -17.58 2.06 2.10
C SER A 131 -18.34 0.87 1.49
N PHE A 132 -17.96 -0.37 1.77
CA PHE A 132 -18.72 -1.56 1.40
C PHE A 132 -20.05 -1.65 2.14
N PHE A 133 -20.04 -1.48 3.45
CA PHE A 133 -21.27 -1.57 4.26
C PHE A 133 -22.28 -0.44 3.96
N ARG A 134 -21.80 0.75 3.62
CA ARG A 134 -22.70 1.85 3.20
C ARG A 134 -23.43 1.54 1.90
N ARG A 135 -22.75 0.94 0.92
CA ARG A 135 -23.35 0.55 -0.36
C ARG A 135 -24.40 -0.58 -0.22
N SER A 136 -24.24 -1.47 0.75
CA SER A 136 -25.20 -2.53 1.00
C SER A 136 -26.48 -2.06 1.72
N ARG A 137 -26.44 -0.89 2.39
CA ARG A 137 -27.62 -0.31 3.08
C ARG A 137 -28.50 0.56 2.17
N THR A 138 -28.05 0.90 0.97
CA THR A 138 -28.77 1.77 0.01
C THR A 138 -29.53 1.00 -1.08
N LYS A 139 -29.65 -0.30 -0.92
CA LYS A 139 -30.47 -1.16 -1.82
C LYS A 139 -31.77 -1.57 -1.14
#